data_bde8f573009ad99f7a10401537d4df7b
#
_entry.id   bde8f573009ad99f7a10401537d4df7b
#
_cell.length_a   1.000
_cell.length_b   1.000
_cell.length_c   1.000
_cell.angle_alpha   90.00
_cell.angle_beta   90.00
_cell.angle_gamma   90.00
#
_symmetry.space_group_name_H-M   'P 1'
#
loop_
_entity.id
_entity.type
_entity.pdbx_description
1 polymer ?
#
loop_
_entity_poly.entity_id
_entity_poly.type
_entity_poly.pdbx_seq_one_letter_code
_entity_poly.pdbx_strand_id
1 'polypeptide(L)'
;MALLCVGCLAPRSADMASVDGCCWDSAAEIKVENIDTLSLRNIAVALRYNSNFRETVLPLNIKVVAPDGRTFNEPFTLHLEGVKRATTISQSVAIPYRLSALLATKGLYTFIVEPCAVVKGVEAVGVEITEIKD
;
A
#
# COMPACT_ATOMS: atom_id res chain seq x y z
N MET A 1 13.51 -8.83 23.93
CA MET A 1 12.86 -8.90 23.44
C MET A 1 11.65 -8.32 23.60
N ALA A 2 11.26 -8.10 24.30
CA ALA A 2 10.02 -7.67 24.57
C ALA A 2 9.61 -6.46 23.92
N LEU A 3 10.32 -5.71 23.77
CA LEU A 3 10.07 -4.61 23.26
C LEU A 3 9.22 -4.64 22.22
N LEU A 4 9.26 -5.51 21.56
CA LEU A 4 8.50 -5.68 20.53
C LEU A 4 7.17 -5.32 20.82
N CYS A 5 6.70 -5.48 21.87
CA CYS A 5 5.36 -5.21 22.14
C CYS A 5 4.95 -3.86 21.75
N VAL A 6 5.89 -3.03 21.63
CA VAL A 6 5.55 -1.71 21.23
C VAL A 6 4.75 -1.68 19.98
N GLY A 7 5.11 -2.43 19.04
CA GLY A 7 4.40 -2.43 17.80
C GLY A 7 2.96 -2.85 17.93
N CYS A 8 2.67 -3.58 18.96
CA CYS A 8 1.33 -4.07 19.10
C CYS A 8 0.33 -2.99 19.44
N LEU A 9 0.80 -1.84 19.80
CA LEU A 9 -0.10 -0.77 20.17
C LEU A 9 -0.69 -0.09 18.95
N ALA A 10 -0.11 -0.30 17.80
CA ALA A 10 -0.62 0.34 16.61
C ALA A 10 -1.87 -0.38 16.12
N PRO A 11 -2.97 0.33 15.87
CA PRO A 11 -4.19 -0.30 15.38
C PRO A 11 -4.16 -0.59 13.89
N ARG A 12 -3.05 -0.37 13.24
CA ARG A 12 -2.95 -0.56 11.81
C ARG A 12 -1.70 -1.34 11.45
N SER A 13 -1.73 -1.91 10.27
CA SER A 13 -0.64 -2.69 9.74
C SER A 13 -0.26 -2.12 8.39
N ALA A 14 1.02 -1.91 8.18
CA ALA A 14 1.52 -1.38 6.92
C ALA A 14 2.69 -2.24 6.46
N ASP A 15 2.56 -2.81 5.28
CA ASP A 15 3.60 -3.62 4.67
C ASP A 15 4.08 -2.93 3.42
N MET A 16 5.40 -2.81 3.28
CA MET A 16 6.01 -2.05 2.20
C MET A 16 7.00 -2.91 1.43
N ALA A 17 7.10 -2.65 0.14
CA ALA A 17 8.10 -3.25 -0.72
C ALA A 17 8.95 -2.14 -1.30
N SER A 18 10.28 -2.32 -1.26
CA SER A 18 11.19 -1.35 -1.86
C SER A 18 11.14 -1.45 -3.36
N VAL A 19 11.20 -0.33 -4.03
CA VAL A 19 11.25 -0.27 -5.48
C VAL A 19 12.45 0.57 -5.90
N ASP A 20 12.79 0.52 -7.19
CA ASP A 20 13.90 1.30 -7.70
C ASP A 20 13.54 2.78 -7.64
N GLY A 21 14.20 3.53 -6.78
CA GLY A 21 13.89 4.94 -6.59
C GLY A 21 14.20 5.80 -7.81
N CYS A 22 15.06 5.31 -8.68
CA CYS A 22 15.34 6.03 -9.91
C CYS A 22 14.23 5.82 -10.92
N CYS A 23 13.78 4.59 -11.11
CA CYS A 23 12.92 4.26 -12.24
C CYS A 23 12.05 3.05 -11.89
N TRP A 24 10.99 3.31 -11.16
CA TRP A 24 10.06 2.22 -10.81
C TRP A 24 9.19 1.92 -12.02
N ASP A 25 9.35 0.73 -12.59
CA ASP A 25 8.61 0.34 -13.77
C ASP A 25 8.15 -1.11 -13.75
N SER A 26 8.28 -1.78 -12.61
CA SER A 26 7.89 -3.19 -12.51
C SER A 26 6.95 -3.40 -11.33
N ALA A 27 6.28 -4.55 -11.32
CA ALA A 27 5.31 -4.85 -10.28
C ALA A 27 5.99 -5.04 -8.93
N ALA A 28 5.40 -4.46 -7.90
CA ALA A 28 5.83 -4.64 -6.53
C ALA A 28 4.84 -5.57 -5.84
N GLU A 29 5.36 -6.57 -5.15
CA GLU A 29 4.53 -7.53 -4.43
C GLU A 29 4.54 -7.23 -2.95
N ILE A 30 3.36 -7.06 -2.38
CA ILE A 30 3.21 -6.82 -0.95
C ILE A 30 2.36 -7.96 -0.39
N LYS A 31 2.89 -8.67 0.59
CA LYS A 31 2.18 -9.79 1.20
C LYS A 31 1.67 -9.38 2.56
N VAL A 32 0.40 -9.62 2.80
CA VAL A 32 -0.27 -9.24 4.03
C VAL A 32 -0.94 -10.46 4.61
N GLU A 33 -0.58 -10.81 5.84
CA GLU A 33 -1.21 -11.94 6.50
C GLU A 33 -2.52 -11.48 7.14
N ASN A 34 -3.59 -12.20 6.88
CA ASN A 34 -4.91 -11.88 7.40
C ASN A 34 -5.37 -12.96 8.37
N ILE A 35 -5.69 -12.56 9.58
CA ILE A 35 -6.20 -13.46 10.59
C ILE A 35 -7.67 -13.18 10.83
N ASP A 36 -8.08 -11.93 10.82
CA ASP A 36 -9.43 -11.52 11.11
C ASP A 36 -10.28 -11.57 9.85
N THR A 37 -11.26 -12.46 9.82
CA THR A 37 -12.12 -12.64 8.65
C THR A 37 -13.51 -12.04 8.85
N LEU A 38 -13.74 -11.36 9.96
CA LEU A 38 -15.06 -10.85 10.30
C LEU A 38 -15.16 -9.33 10.34
N SER A 39 -14.07 -8.63 10.64
CA SER A 39 -14.12 -7.20 10.79
C SER A 39 -13.92 -6.49 9.45
N LEU A 40 -14.61 -5.39 9.28
CA LEU A 40 -14.39 -4.53 8.12
C LEU A 40 -13.17 -3.66 8.38
N ARG A 41 -12.38 -3.43 7.34
CA ARG A 41 -11.17 -2.64 7.45
C ARG A 41 -11.01 -1.73 6.26
N ASN A 42 -10.23 -0.67 6.44
CA ASN A 42 -9.89 0.23 5.35
C ASN A 42 -8.53 -0.17 4.80
N ILE A 43 -8.42 -0.18 3.49
CA ILE A 43 -7.19 -0.54 2.80
C ILE A 43 -6.72 0.69 2.02
N ALA A 44 -5.47 1.08 2.20
CA ALA A 44 -4.88 2.21 1.50
C ALA A 44 -3.60 1.79 0.80
N VAL A 45 -3.29 2.47 -0.30
CA VAL A 45 -2.00 2.30 -0.97
C VAL A 45 -1.06 3.33 -0.37
N ALA A 46 0.08 2.86 0.09
CA ALA A 46 1.07 3.72 0.73
C ALA A 46 2.27 3.90 -0.19
N LEU A 47 2.78 5.13 -0.26
CA LEU A 47 3.98 5.44 -1.02
C LEU A 47 4.96 6.12 -0.11
N ARG A 48 6.24 5.77 -0.27
CA ARG A 48 7.34 6.54 0.29
C ARG A 48 8.09 7.13 -0.88
N TYR A 49 8.28 8.43 -0.87
CA TYR A 49 8.84 9.14 -2.02
C TYR A 49 9.84 10.21 -1.60
N ASN A 50 10.70 10.57 -2.53
CA ASN A 50 11.73 11.58 -2.31
C ASN A 50 11.47 12.79 -3.22
N SER A 51 12.40 13.76 -3.22
CA SER A 51 12.21 15.01 -3.95
C SER A 51 12.15 14.86 -5.46
N ASN A 52 12.53 13.71 -6.00
CA ASN A 52 12.44 13.48 -7.44
C ASN A 52 11.04 13.09 -7.87
N PHE A 53 10.16 12.78 -6.93
CA PHE A 53 8.79 12.42 -7.26
C PHE A 53 7.96 13.68 -7.43
N ARG A 54 7.42 13.88 -8.62
CA ARG A 54 6.69 15.10 -8.93
C ARG A 54 5.31 14.85 -9.53
N GLU A 55 4.86 13.62 -9.52
CA GLU A 55 3.56 13.30 -10.11
C GLU A 55 2.43 13.79 -9.22
N THR A 56 1.40 14.34 -9.83
CA THR A 56 0.16 14.67 -9.11
C THR A 56 -0.91 13.62 -9.38
N VAL A 57 -0.72 12.81 -10.41
CA VAL A 57 -1.63 11.72 -10.76
C VAL A 57 -0.76 10.53 -11.08
N LEU A 58 -1.01 9.41 -10.43
CA LEU A 58 -0.20 8.21 -10.62
C LEU A 58 -1.10 7.04 -10.95
N PRO A 59 -1.19 6.68 -12.24
CA PRO A 59 -1.99 5.52 -12.63
C PRO A 59 -1.27 4.22 -12.30
N LEU A 60 -1.97 3.34 -11.65
CA LEU A 60 -1.44 2.04 -11.25
C LEU A 60 -2.38 0.93 -11.70
N ASN A 61 -1.90 -0.28 -11.71
CA ASN A 61 -2.73 -1.46 -11.80
C ASN A 61 -2.53 -2.25 -10.51
N ILE A 62 -3.63 -2.62 -9.86
CA ILE A 62 -3.57 -3.34 -8.60
C ILE A 62 -4.20 -4.71 -8.80
N LYS A 63 -3.45 -5.74 -8.46
CA LYS A 63 -3.95 -7.10 -8.49
C LYS A 63 -3.90 -7.65 -7.08
N VAL A 64 -4.99 -8.26 -6.64
CA VAL A 64 -5.07 -8.85 -5.31
C VAL A 64 -5.28 -10.35 -5.49
N VAL A 65 -4.43 -11.13 -4.85
CA VAL A 65 -4.56 -12.58 -4.86
C VAL A 65 -4.89 -13.02 -3.44
N ALA A 66 -6.07 -13.59 -3.28
CA ALA A 66 -6.52 -14.05 -1.96
C ALA A 66 -5.90 -15.41 -1.64
N PRO A 67 -5.89 -15.80 -0.34
CA PRO A 67 -5.32 -17.09 0.04
C PRO A 67 -5.98 -18.30 -0.61
N ASP A 68 -7.24 -18.17 -1.01
CA ASP A 68 -7.97 -19.26 -1.67
C ASP A 68 -7.73 -19.29 -3.18
N GLY A 69 -6.87 -18.42 -3.70
CA GLY A 69 -6.53 -18.39 -5.11
C GLY A 69 -7.38 -17.45 -5.96
N ARG A 70 -8.42 -16.87 -5.40
CA ARG A 70 -9.22 -15.89 -6.17
C ARG A 70 -8.40 -14.65 -6.41
N THR A 71 -8.56 -14.07 -7.59
CA THR A 71 -7.80 -12.88 -7.97
C THR A 71 -8.74 -11.77 -8.38
N PHE A 72 -8.31 -10.55 -8.13
CA PHE A 72 -9.03 -9.36 -8.51
C PHE A 72 -8.03 -8.37 -9.07
N ASN A 73 -8.32 -7.80 -10.23
CA ASN A 73 -7.37 -6.95 -10.93
C ASN A 73 -8.10 -5.73 -11.46
N GLU A 74 -7.59 -4.54 -11.19
CA GLU A 74 -8.23 -3.33 -11.66
C GLU A 74 -7.24 -2.18 -11.76
N PRO A 75 -7.46 -1.22 -12.65
CA PRO A 75 -6.68 0.00 -12.65
C PRO A 75 -7.11 0.87 -11.46
N PHE A 76 -6.15 1.57 -10.89
CA PHE A 76 -6.42 2.47 -9.78
C PHE A 76 -5.49 3.67 -9.87
N THR A 77 -6.03 4.85 -9.99
CA THR A 77 -5.25 6.07 -10.14
C THR A 77 -5.16 6.78 -8.80
N LEU A 78 -3.94 7.06 -8.37
CA LEU A 78 -3.73 7.84 -7.16
C LEU A 78 -3.78 9.32 -7.52
N HIS A 79 -4.62 10.06 -6.80
CA HIS A 79 -4.70 11.51 -6.97
C HIS A 79 -3.92 12.15 -5.84
N LEU A 80 -2.84 12.81 -6.19
CA LEU A 80 -1.86 13.31 -5.23
C LEU A 80 -1.80 14.84 -5.18
N GLU A 81 -2.78 15.51 -5.75
CA GLU A 81 -2.86 16.96 -5.66
C GLU A 81 -2.98 17.35 -4.19
N GLY A 82 -2.20 18.30 -3.77
CA GLY A 82 -2.23 18.72 -2.38
C GLY A 82 -1.36 17.91 -1.44
N VAL A 83 -0.76 16.82 -1.93
CA VAL A 83 0.13 16.03 -1.12
C VAL A 83 1.45 16.78 -0.97
N LYS A 84 2.02 16.73 0.23
CA LYS A 84 3.23 17.46 0.55
C LYS A 84 4.40 16.93 -0.28
N ARG A 85 5.17 17.83 -0.86
CA ARG A 85 6.36 17.44 -1.61
C ARG A 85 7.49 17.14 -0.65
N ALA A 86 8.30 16.14 -1.01
CA ALA A 86 9.50 15.84 -0.27
C ALA A 86 10.61 16.81 -0.67
N THR A 87 11.41 17.23 0.29
CA THR A 87 12.55 18.09 0.01
C THR A 87 13.84 17.34 0.33
N THR A 88 14.36 17.49 1.53
CA THR A 88 15.59 16.78 1.91
C THR A 88 15.31 15.43 2.54
N ILE A 89 14.11 15.22 3.01
CA ILE A 89 13.74 14.00 3.70
C ILE A 89 12.60 13.34 2.93
N SER A 90 12.64 12.01 2.84
CA SER A 90 11.55 11.28 2.21
C SER A 90 10.26 11.47 2.97
N GLN A 91 9.16 11.47 2.26
CA GLN A 91 7.83 11.61 2.82
C GLN A 91 7.01 10.37 2.51
N SER A 92 5.94 10.16 3.26
CA SER A 92 5.04 9.05 3.04
C SER A 92 3.61 9.56 2.93
N VAL A 93 2.83 8.87 2.12
CA VAL A 93 1.41 9.18 1.97
C VAL A 93 0.64 7.89 1.84
N ALA A 94 -0.58 7.86 2.34
CA ALA A 94 -1.47 6.71 2.19
C ALA A 94 -2.75 7.21 1.56
N ILE A 95 -3.12 6.60 0.44
CA ILE A 95 -4.32 6.99 -0.32
C ILE A 95 -5.34 5.86 -0.21
N PRO A 96 -6.56 6.16 0.21
CA PRO A 96 -7.58 5.12 0.36
C PRO A 96 -7.82 4.37 -0.94
N TYR A 97 -7.85 3.05 -0.85
CA TYR A 97 -8.12 2.18 -1.98
C TYR A 97 -9.46 1.47 -1.81
N ARG A 98 -9.70 0.87 -0.67
CA ARG A 98 -10.97 0.23 -0.36
C ARG A 98 -11.37 0.60 1.06
N LEU A 99 -12.60 1.06 1.20
CA LEU A 99 -13.14 1.38 2.51
C LEU A 99 -14.13 0.29 2.91
N SER A 100 -14.13 -0.06 4.18
CA SER A 100 -15.06 -1.05 4.72
C SER A 100 -14.96 -2.39 3.98
N ALA A 101 -13.74 -2.82 3.74
CA ALA A 101 -13.49 -4.08 3.04
C ALA A 101 -13.47 -5.24 4.01
N LEU A 102 -13.96 -6.38 3.55
CA LEU A 102 -13.91 -7.61 4.32
C LEU A 102 -12.91 -8.54 3.69
N LEU A 103 -11.87 -8.91 4.46
CA LEU A 103 -10.92 -9.92 4.01
C LEU A 103 -11.41 -11.26 4.52
N ALA A 104 -12.26 -11.89 3.74
CA ALA A 104 -13.05 -13.02 4.19
C ALA A 104 -12.29 -14.32 4.35
N THR A 105 -11.09 -14.41 3.81
CA THR A 105 -10.31 -15.63 3.85
C THR A 105 -9.11 -15.45 4.75
N LYS A 106 -8.88 -16.41 5.64
CA LYS A 106 -7.70 -16.37 6.49
C LYS A 106 -6.49 -16.83 5.70
N GLY A 107 -5.38 -16.15 5.87
CA GLY A 107 -4.14 -16.51 5.21
C GLY A 107 -3.46 -15.32 4.58
N LEU A 108 -2.63 -15.59 3.58
CA LEU A 108 -1.78 -14.57 2.99
C LEU A 108 -2.44 -13.96 1.75
N TYR A 109 -2.69 -12.66 1.80
CA TYR A 109 -3.13 -11.90 0.63
C TYR A 109 -1.91 -11.30 -0.03
N THR A 110 -1.85 -11.35 -1.35
CA THR A 110 -0.77 -10.72 -2.10
C THR A 110 -1.34 -9.57 -2.90
N PHE A 111 -0.80 -8.39 -2.66
CA PHE A 111 -1.16 -7.20 -3.43
C PHE A 111 -0.02 -6.92 -4.40
N ILE A 112 -0.33 -6.87 -5.67
CA ILE A 112 0.66 -6.61 -6.71
C ILE A 112 0.34 -5.25 -7.29
N VAL A 113 1.24 -4.29 -7.10
CA VAL A 113 1.05 -2.92 -7.52
C VAL A 113 2.05 -2.60 -8.62
N GLU A 114 1.54 -2.23 -9.78
CA GLU A 114 2.38 -1.99 -10.93
C GLU A 114 2.07 -0.61 -11.52
N PRO A 115 3.10 0.21 -11.78
CA PRO A 115 2.84 1.52 -12.39
C PRO A 115 2.56 1.34 -13.87
N CYS A 116 1.72 2.20 -14.42
CA CYS A 116 1.40 2.16 -15.84
C CYS A 116 2.51 2.76 -16.70
N ALA A 117 3.43 3.50 -16.08
CA ALA A 117 4.57 4.09 -16.77
C ALA A 117 5.71 4.22 -15.76
N VAL A 118 6.91 4.48 -16.25
CA VAL A 118 8.08 4.64 -15.37
C VAL A 118 7.87 5.82 -14.44
N VAL A 119 8.16 5.63 -13.16
CA VAL A 119 7.98 6.66 -12.14
C VAL A 119 9.29 6.91 -11.43
N LYS A 120 9.65 8.18 -11.27
CA LYS A 120 10.86 8.56 -10.56
C LYS A 120 10.52 9.00 -9.15
N GLY A 121 11.40 8.68 -8.21
CA GLY A 121 11.29 9.22 -6.86
C GLY A 121 10.46 8.43 -5.88
N VAL A 122 9.86 7.32 -6.29
CA VAL A 122 9.16 6.45 -5.37
C VAL A 122 10.16 5.45 -4.82
N GLU A 123 10.32 5.39 -3.52
CA GLU A 123 11.30 4.52 -2.86
C GLU A 123 10.68 3.22 -2.39
N ALA A 124 9.41 3.25 -2.05
CA ALA A 124 8.70 2.07 -1.59
C ALA A 124 7.21 2.24 -1.84
N VAL A 125 6.53 1.13 -2.05
CA VAL A 125 5.09 1.13 -2.19
C VAL A 125 4.55 0.03 -1.31
N GLY A 126 3.39 0.25 -0.73
CA GLY A 126 2.84 -0.72 0.19
C GLY A 126 1.35 -0.62 0.35
N VAL A 127 0.87 -1.39 1.30
CA VAL A 127 -0.54 -1.47 1.63
C VAL A 127 -0.68 -1.23 3.12
N GLU A 128 -1.54 -0.30 3.49
CA GLU A 128 -1.82 0.00 4.88
C GLU A 128 -3.25 -0.43 5.18
N ILE A 129 -3.41 -1.28 6.18
CA ILE A 129 -4.73 -1.78 6.55
C ILE A 129 -5.03 -1.28 7.96
N THR A 130 -6.16 -0.60 8.10
CA THR A 130 -6.57 -0.04 9.38
C THR A 130 -7.93 -0.57 9.77
N GLU A 131 -8.11 -0.75 11.06
CA GLU A 131 -9.40 -1.16 11.58
C GLU A 131 -10.33 0.04 11.65
N ILE A 132 -11.61 -0.22 11.42
CA ILE A 132 -12.60 0.83 11.48
C ILE A 132 -13.05 0.93 12.92
N LYS A 133 -13.01 2.15 13.47
CA LYS A 133 -13.47 2.37 14.83
C LYS A 133 -14.84 2.98 14.80
N ASP A 134 -15.69 2.52 15.68
CA ASP A 134 -17.04 3.04 15.81
C ASP A 134 -17.10 4.25 16.71
#